data_fef33cb168596af164f9d4253b7420d4
#
_entry.id   fef33cb168596af164f9d4253b7420d4
#
_cell.length_a   1.000
_cell.length_b   1.000
_cell.length_c   1.000
_cell.angle_alpha   90.00
_cell.angle_beta   90.00
_cell.angle_gamma   90.00
#
_symmetry.space_group_name_H-M   'P 1'
#
loop_
_entity.id
_entity.type
_entity.pdbx_description
1 polymer ?
#
loop_
_entity_poly.entity_id
_entity_poly.type
_entity_poly.pdbx_seq_one_letter_code
_entity_poly.pdbx_strand_id
1 'polypeptide(L)'
;MGKLDIVGLGLSTLDVLMRLREMPTWERPGSLSDFALEGGGPVGTACVAAARLGARVGFVGTAGNDLVAELKLRSLRQYGVDLSHLVVREQPE
;
A
#
# COMPACT_ATOMS: atom_id res chain seq x y z
N MET A 1 7.87 7.66 -22.67
CA MET A 1 7.96 7.44 -21.23
C MET A 1 9.06 8.29 -20.63
N GLY A 2 8.75 9.07 -19.61
CA GLY A 2 9.70 9.93 -18.96
C GLY A 2 10.71 9.18 -18.09
N LYS A 3 11.83 9.83 -17.83
CA LYS A 3 12.84 9.31 -16.94
C LYS A 3 12.36 9.39 -15.51
N LEU A 4 12.56 8.34 -14.72
CA LEU A 4 12.21 8.34 -13.31
C LEU A 4 13.24 9.12 -12.51
N ASP A 5 12.76 9.83 -11.50
CA ASP A 5 13.62 10.54 -10.56
C ASP A 5 14.02 9.64 -9.39
N ILE A 6 13.11 8.76 -8.97
CA ILE A 6 13.28 7.87 -7.82
C ILE A 6 12.73 6.50 -8.19
N VAL A 7 13.44 5.45 -7.80
CA VAL A 7 12.95 4.08 -7.85
C VAL A 7 13.03 3.50 -6.46
N GLY A 8 11.89 3.12 -5.89
CA GLY A 8 11.82 2.45 -4.61
C GLY A 8 11.87 0.95 -4.79
N LEU A 9 12.72 0.27 -4.04
CA LEU A 9 12.79 -1.19 -4.00
C LEU A 9 12.51 -1.65 -2.59
N GLY A 10 11.45 -2.42 -2.42
CA GLY A 10 11.16 -2.98 -1.10
C GLY A 10 9.69 -3.29 -0.88
N LEU A 11 9.21 -3.01 0.33
CA LEU A 11 7.94 -3.48 0.83
C LEU A 11 6.81 -2.47 0.64
N SER A 12 5.68 -2.97 0.17
CA SER A 12 4.39 -2.30 0.26
C SER A 12 3.40 -3.23 0.95
N THR A 13 2.42 -2.67 1.63
CA THR A 13 1.42 -3.42 2.39
C THR A 13 0.02 -2.91 2.15
N LEU A 14 -0.97 -3.72 2.47
CA LEU A 14 -2.32 -3.26 2.70
C LEU A 14 -2.50 -3.13 4.21
N ASP A 15 -2.82 -1.94 4.66
CA ASP A 15 -3.06 -1.66 6.08
C ASP A 15 -4.56 -1.60 6.33
N VAL A 16 -4.99 -2.35 7.34
CA VAL A 16 -6.36 -2.28 7.85
C VAL A 16 -6.33 -1.47 9.13
N LEU A 17 -6.80 -0.22 9.04
CA LEU A 17 -6.78 0.71 10.15
C LEU A 17 -8.14 0.69 10.85
N MET A 18 -8.13 0.42 12.14
CA MET A 18 -9.35 0.30 12.93
C MET A 18 -9.31 1.26 14.11
N ARG A 19 -10.37 2.05 14.25
CA ARG A 19 -10.52 2.93 15.41
C ARG A 19 -11.45 2.26 16.41
N LEU A 20 -10.96 2.11 17.63
CA LEU A 20 -11.70 1.51 18.73
C LEU A 20 -11.87 2.55 19.83
N ARG A 21 -13.00 2.49 20.54
CA ARG A 21 -13.20 3.34 21.73
C ARG A 21 -12.35 2.87 22.88
N GLU A 22 -12.18 1.55 23.01
CA GLU A 22 -11.32 0.92 24.02
C GLU A 22 -10.78 -0.38 23.45
N MET A 23 -9.69 -0.86 23.96
CA MET A 23 -9.09 -2.11 23.53
C MET A 23 -9.99 -3.29 23.96
N PRO A 24 -10.27 -4.25 23.05
CA PRO A 24 -11.03 -5.42 23.41
C PRO A 24 -10.25 -6.34 24.35
N THR A 25 -10.98 -7.07 25.17
CA THR A 25 -10.45 -8.15 25.98
C THR A 25 -11.19 -9.46 25.65
N TRP A 26 -10.74 -10.57 26.21
CA TRP A 26 -11.40 -11.83 25.97
C TRP A 26 -12.85 -11.84 26.47
N GLU A 27 -13.14 -11.08 27.53
CA GLU A 27 -14.49 -11.00 28.11
C GLU A 27 -15.34 -9.91 27.47
N ARG A 28 -14.72 -8.93 26.83
CA ARG A 28 -15.42 -7.77 26.27
C ARG A 28 -14.97 -7.51 24.84
N PRO A 29 -15.70 -7.98 23.85
CA PRO A 29 -15.38 -7.66 22.48
C PRO A 29 -15.54 -6.17 22.24
N GLY A 30 -14.58 -5.59 21.53
CA GLY A 30 -14.65 -4.19 21.14
C GLY A 30 -15.60 -3.99 19.96
N SER A 31 -15.93 -2.75 19.72
CA SER A 31 -16.64 -2.37 18.51
C SER A 31 -15.87 -1.29 17.76
N LEU A 32 -15.94 -1.36 16.44
CA LEU A 32 -15.30 -0.35 15.58
C LEU A 32 -16.15 0.91 15.57
N SER A 33 -15.52 2.06 15.76
CA SER A 33 -16.14 3.34 15.48
C SER A 33 -15.85 3.80 14.05
N ASP A 34 -14.75 3.31 13.47
CA ASP A 34 -14.36 3.63 12.11
C ASP A 34 -13.29 2.66 11.64
N PHE A 35 -13.13 2.49 10.32
CA PHE A 35 -12.01 1.76 9.77
C PHE A 35 -11.66 2.28 8.38
N ALA A 36 -10.44 2.01 7.93
CA ALA A 36 -9.98 2.34 6.59
C ALA A 36 -9.05 1.26 6.07
N LEU A 37 -9.04 1.12 4.75
CA LEU A 37 -8.09 0.26 4.04
C LEU A 37 -7.15 1.18 3.26
N GLU A 38 -5.88 1.13 3.58
CA GLU A 38 -4.89 2.01 2.97
C GLU A 38 -3.65 1.25 2.53
N GLY A 39 -3.01 1.75 1.48
CA GLY A 39 -1.70 1.27 1.12
C GLY A 39 -0.67 1.76 2.13
N GLY A 40 0.33 0.94 2.40
CA GLY A 40 1.38 1.27 3.36
C GLY A 40 2.68 0.57 3.04
N GLY A 41 3.43 0.29 4.09
CA GLY A 41 4.76 -0.25 4.00
C GLY A 41 5.81 0.85 3.83
N PRO A 42 7.06 0.58 4.22
CA PRO A 42 8.08 1.64 4.24
C PRO A 42 8.37 2.21 2.85
N VAL A 43 8.52 1.36 1.84
CA VAL A 43 8.85 1.84 0.49
C VAL A 43 7.59 2.28 -0.25
N GLY A 44 6.47 1.59 -0.08
CA GLY A 44 5.19 2.02 -0.67
C GLY A 44 4.83 3.44 -0.22
N THR A 45 4.92 3.70 1.07
CA THR A 45 4.64 5.03 1.63
C THR A 45 5.62 6.08 1.10
N ALA A 46 6.90 5.75 1.03
CA ALA A 46 7.91 6.67 0.51
C ALA A 46 7.65 7.01 -0.96
N CYS A 47 7.28 6.03 -1.78
CA CYS A 47 6.97 6.24 -3.18
C CYS A 47 5.76 7.16 -3.36
N VAL A 48 4.69 6.94 -2.60
CA VAL A 48 3.50 7.80 -2.65
C VAL A 48 3.85 9.22 -2.22
N ALA A 49 4.61 9.37 -1.14
CA ALA A 49 5.02 10.70 -0.65
C ALA A 49 5.84 11.44 -1.71
N ALA A 50 6.82 10.77 -2.32
CA ALA A 50 7.65 11.38 -3.36
C ALA A 50 6.81 11.76 -4.58
N ALA A 51 5.90 10.90 -5.01
CA ALA A 51 5.02 11.18 -6.15
C ALA A 51 4.11 12.38 -5.86
N ARG A 52 3.57 12.47 -4.66
CA ARG A 52 2.73 13.62 -4.26
C ARG A 52 3.51 14.93 -4.22
N LEU A 53 4.81 14.87 -4.01
CA LEU A 53 5.68 16.05 -4.05
C LEU A 53 6.14 16.40 -5.46
N GLY A 54 5.69 15.66 -6.47
CA GLY A 54 5.95 15.96 -7.88
C GLY A 54 7.07 15.16 -8.53
N ALA A 55 7.69 14.21 -7.83
CA ALA A 55 8.71 13.37 -8.41
C ALA A 55 8.10 12.31 -9.35
N ARG A 56 8.87 11.87 -10.34
CA ARG A 56 8.52 10.72 -11.16
C ARG A 56 9.09 9.48 -10.50
N VAL A 57 8.20 8.62 -10.00
CA VAL A 57 8.57 7.53 -9.10
C VAL A 57 8.19 6.19 -9.70
N GLY A 58 9.08 5.21 -9.60
CA GLY A 58 8.80 3.80 -9.86
C GLY A 58 8.89 3.00 -8.59
N PHE A 59 8.14 1.92 -8.53
CA PHE A 59 8.18 0.98 -7.42
C PHE A 59 8.52 -0.41 -7.93
N VAL A 60 9.53 -1.02 -7.32
CA VAL A 60 9.96 -2.40 -7.58
C VAL A 60 9.70 -3.21 -6.32
N GLY A 61 8.87 -4.21 -6.44
CA GLY A 61 8.51 -5.08 -5.32
C GLY A 61 7.65 -6.22 -5.84
N THR A 62 6.95 -6.88 -4.95
CA THR A 62 6.08 -8.01 -5.30
C THR A 62 4.65 -7.74 -4.89
N ALA A 63 3.72 -8.39 -5.57
CA ALA A 63 2.31 -8.40 -5.22
C ALA A 63 1.73 -9.77 -5.54
N GLY A 64 0.68 -10.14 -4.83
CA GLY A 64 -0.13 -11.31 -5.18
C GLY A 64 -1.07 -11.01 -6.34
N ASN A 65 -1.94 -11.96 -6.65
CA ASN A 65 -2.86 -11.86 -7.78
C ASN A 65 -4.33 -11.82 -7.36
N ASP A 66 -4.62 -11.37 -6.15
CA ASP A 66 -5.97 -11.35 -5.60
C ASP A 66 -6.46 -9.91 -5.32
N LEU A 67 -7.66 -9.81 -4.76
CA LEU A 67 -8.24 -8.51 -4.39
C LEU A 67 -7.41 -7.76 -3.37
N VAL A 68 -6.79 -8.46 -2.43
CA VAL A 68 -5.93 -7.84 -1.41
C VAL A 68 -4.76 -7.11 -2.10
N ALA A 69 -4.14 -7.75 -3.08
CA ALA A 69 -3.07 -7.15 -3.88
C ALA A 69 -3.56 -5.89 -4.61
N GLU A 70 -4.75 -5.94 -5.19
CA GLU A 70 -5.34 -4.78 -5.88
C GLU A 70 -5.52 -3.60 -4.92
N LEU A 71 -6.04 -3.87 -3.74
CA LEU A 71 -6.24 -2.83 -2.72
C LEU A 71 -4.90 -2.26 -2.23
N LYS A 72 -3.89 -3.12 -2.09
CA LYS A 72 -2.54 -2.71 -1.71
C LYS A 72 -1.93 -1.73 -2.70
N LEU A 73 -2.12 -1.98 -3.99
CA LEU A 73 -1.50 -1.18 -5.05
C LEU A 73 -2.30 0.07 -5.42
N ARG A 74 -3.51 0.20 -4.90
CA ARG A 74 -4.43 1.27 -5.32
C ARG A 74 -3.83 2.66 -5.14
N SER A 75 -3.21 2.94 -4.00
CA SER A 75 -2.62 4.26 -3.76
C SER A 75 -1.43 4.53 -4.67
N LEU A 76 -0.61 3.52 -4.96
CA LEU A 76 0.50 3.66 -5.90
C LEU A 76 -0.01 4.04 -7.29
N ARG A 77 -1.05 3.36 -7.78
CA ARG A 77 -1.67 3.68 -9.06
C ARG A 77 -2.31 5.06 -9.07
N GLN A 78 -2.99 5.40 -7.98
CA GLN A 78 -3.69 6.68 -7.87
C GLN A 78 -2.75 7.87 -8.02
N TYR A 79 -1.54 7.77 -7.50
CA TYR A 79 -0.55 8.85 -7.56
C TYR A 79 0.44 8.70 -8.71
N GLY A 80 0.16 7.79 -9.65
CA GLY A 80 0.95 7.67 -10.87
C GLY A 80 2.32 7.04 -10.70
N VAL A 81 2.52 6.25 -9.65
CA VAL A 81 3.76 5.50 -9.46
C VAL A 81 3.87 4.45 -10.56
N ASP A 82 5.02 4.38 -11.22
CA ASP A 82 5.28 3.40 -12.28
C ASP A 82 5.42 2.01 -11.68
N LEU A 83 4.52 1.11 -12.04
CA LEU A 83 4.49 -0.29 -11.58
C LEU A 83 4.92 -1.27 -12.67
N SER A 84 5.53 -0.78 -13.75
CA SER A 84 5.90 -1.63 -14.89
C SER A 84 6.93 -2.71 -14.54
N HIS A 85 7.68 -2.53 -13.46
CA HIS A 85 8.67 -3.49 -12.98
C HIS A 85 8.22 -4.24 -11.72
N LEU A 86 6.94 -4.14 -11.37
CA LEU A 86 6.37 -4.91 -10.27
C LEU A 86 6.33 -6.39 -10.65
N VAL A 87 6.71 -7.26 -9.72
CA VAL A 87 6.62 -8.71 -9.92
C VAL A 87 5.31 -9.20 -9.31
N VAL A 88 4.39 -9.65 -10.15
CA VAL A 88 3.12 -10.23 -9.71
C VAL A 88 3.30 -11.74 -9.60
N ARG A 89 3.05 -12.28 -8.41
CA ARG A 89 3.16 -13.71 -8.16
C ARG A 89 1.81 -14.39 -8.34
N GLU A 90 1.81 -15.61 -8.84
CA GLU A 90 0.59 -16.41 -9.01
C GLU A 90 0.17 -17.05 -7.68
N GLN A 91 -0.06 -16.21 -6.68
CA GLN A 91 -0.52 -16.64 -5.36
C GLN A 91 -1.13 -15.43 -4.64
N PRO A 92 -1.94 -15.67 -3.59
CA PRO A 92 -2.51 -14.57 -2.81
C PRO A 92 -1.44 -13.66 -2.23
N GLU A 93 -1.86 -12.43 -1.99
CA GLU A 93 -1.02 -11.39 -1.37
C GLU A 93 -0.50 -11.79 0.00
#